data_c9814f62466a6d39b08248d21c9c149f
#
_entry.id   c9814f62466a6d39b08248d21c9c149f
#
_cell.length_a   1.000
_cell.length_b   1.000
_cell.length_c   1.000
_cell.angle_alpha   90.00
_cell.angle_beta   90.00
_cell.angle_gamma   90.00
#
_symmetry.space_group_name_H-M   'P 1'
#
loop_
_entity.id
_entity.type
_entity.pdbx_description
1 polymer ?
#
loop_
_entity_poly.entity_id
_entity_poly.type
_entity_poly.pdbx_seq_one_letter_code
_entity_poly.pdbx_strand_id
1 'polypeptide(L)'
;RAGKERSANDLLQNAVYGDEALEAYFEEHEGNLVQSPKSMLGYNLHPRAKQTITGIAAHILEHIRLTASAQLGRPLRAALLGRPVQFRSSIGAAGNDQALDILREAATQAGFDQVDFLEEPAAAAMHYHAESRERHQAVIVDIGGGTTDIAHAEVGGDDAPRIHRAWGIARGGTDIDLALSLSSYMPLFGRGITRVPAHHYVEAATVQDMTRQREFRLHKYDHVDAPWGERLQALQDTGNTARLYRDVERAKIALSAASEHRSTLDYIARDLHADSSADGLAAAAHGYLEQIRELLAQVRSDIGGDPDAVFLTGGMSRAGYLRQAVAAAFPGARMVHGEPSLGVVQGLALAAASQD
;
A
#
# COMPACT_ATOMS: atom_id res chain seq x y z
N ARG A 1 -13.34 -30.39 27.10
CA ARG A 1 -12.62 -29.19 27.58
C ARG A 1 -12.84 -28.12 26.52
N ALA A 2 -13.75 -27.17 26.81
CA ALA A 2 -14.01 -26.03 25.99
C ALA A 2 -12.72 -25.17 25.95
N GLY A 3 -12.10 -25.03 24.80
CA GLY A 3 -11.02 -24.09 24.58
C GLY A 3 -11.58 -22.68 24.75
N LYS A 4 -11.04 -21.90 25.68
CA LYS A 4 -11.31 -20.48 25.78
C LYS A 4 -11.02 -19.85 24.42
N GLU A 5 -12.03 -19.26 23.79
CA GLU A 5 -11.82 -18.37 22.64
C GLU A 5 -10.89 -17.24 23.11
N ARG A 6 -9.69 -17.19 22.58
CA ARG A 6 -8.77 -16.08 22.81
C ARG A 6 -9.35 -14.84 22.19
N SER A 7 -9.45 -13.76 22.93
CA SER A 7 -9.85 -12.45 22.40
C SER A 7 -8.82 -11.95 21.38
N ALA A 8 -9.21 -11.06 20.47
CA ALA A 8 -8.27 -10.42 19.53
C ALA A 8 -7.11 -9.74 20.28
N ASN A 9 -7.38 -9.18 21.47
CA ASN A 9 -6.35 -8.59 22.35
C ASN A 9 -5.36 -9.63 22.89
N ASP A 10 -5.79 -10.86 23.18
CA ASP A 10 -4.89 -11.93 23.66
C ASP A 10 -3.94 -12.41 22.56
N LEU A 11 -4.35 -12.29 21.29
CA LEU A 11 -3.52 -12.67 20.12
C LEU A 11 -2.43 -11.63 19.81
N LEU A 12 -2.58 -10.39 20.30
CA LEU A 12 -1.73 -9.25 19.96
C LEU A 12 -0.79 -8.83 21.12
N GLN A 13 -0.83 -9.52 22.26
CA GLN A 13 -0.04 -9.18 23.45
C GLN A 13 1.47 -9.13 23.24
N ASN A 14 1.99 -9.84 22.22
CA ASN A 14 3.41 -9.89 21.86
C ASN A 14 3.64 -9.40 20.42
N ALA A 15 2.84 -8.44 19.95
CA ALA A 15 3.00 -7.91 18.60
C ALA A 15 4.28 -7.09 18.46
N VAL A 16 5.03 -7.32 17.41
CA VAL A 16 6.20 -6.54 16.97
C VAL A 16 5.84 -5.76 15.71
N TYR A 17 6.50 -4.63 15.48
CA TYR A 17 6.14 -3.69 14.41
C TYR A 17 7.34 -3.33 13.55
N GLY A 18 7.07 -2.93 12.30
CA GLY A 18 8.09 -2.46 11.37
C GLY A 18 9.08 -3.55 10.91
N ASP A 19 10.31 -3.15 10.69
CA ASP A 19 11.35 -4.06 10.19
C ASP A 19 11.67 -5.18 11.18
N GLU A 20 11.62 -4.91 12.48
CA GLU A 20 11.80 -5.90 13.54
C GLU A 20 10.77 -7.04 13.44
N ALA A 21 9.51 -6.72 13.08
CA ALA A 21 8.46 -7.73 12.87
C ALA A 21 8.76 -8.64 11.67
N LEU A 22 9.32 -8.08 10.61
CA LEU A 22 9.73 -8.86 9.43
C LEU A 22 10.91 -9.76 9.74
N GLU A 23 11.92 -9.25 10.44
CA GLU A 23 13.10 -10.02 10.87
C GLU A 23 12.68 -11.17 11.79
N ALA A 24 11.92 -10.90 12.84
CA ALA A 24 11.41 -11.92 13.76
C ALA A 24 10.60 -12.99 13.03
N TYR A 25 9.71 -12.61 12.12
CA TYR A 25 8.91 -13.57 11.37
C TYR A 25 9.75 -14.48 10.45
N PHE A 26 10.81 -13.94 9.82
CA PHE A 26 11.66 -14.72 8.94
C PHE A 26 12.69 -15.59 9.71
N GLU A 27 13.10 -15.19 10.89
CA GLU A 27 14.05 -15.94 11.73
C GLU A 27 13.35 -17.03 12.54
N GLU A 28 12.26 -16.70 13.20
CA GLU A 28 11.58 -17.59 14.13
C GLU A 28 10.59 -18.54 13.43
N HIS A 29 10.11 -18.20 12.21
CA HIS A 29 9.08 -18.91 11.45
C HIS A 29 7.77 -19.14 12.23
N GLU A 30 7.53 -18.35 13.26
CA GLU A 30 6.37 -18.40 14.13
C GLU A 30 5.52 -17.13 14.01
N GLY A 31 4.25 -17.24 14.37
CA GLY A 31 3.33 -16.12 14.38
C GLY A 31 2.62 -15.86 13.04
N ASN A 32 1.94 -14.73 12.97
CA ASN A 32 1.19 -14.29 11.80
C ASN A 32 1.70 -12.93 11.33
N LEU A 33 2.26 -12.88 10.14
CA LEU A 33 2.65 -11.63 9.52
C LEU A 33 1.42 -10.94 8.92
N VAL A 34 1.18 -9.69 9.33
CA VAL A 34 0.14 -8.83 8.76
C VAL A 34 0.83 -7.70 8.00
N GLN A 35 0.58 -7.65 6.69
CA GLN A 35 1.11 -6.60 5.81
C GLN A 35 -0.03 -5.75 5.28
N SER A 36 0.15 -4.43 5.30
CA SER A 36 -0.79 -3.46 4.72
C SER A 36 -2.25 -3.69 5.12
N PRO A 37 -2.61 -3.73 6.43
CA PRO A 37 -3.99 -3.98 6.85
C PRO A 37 -4.98 -2.96 6.25
N LYS A 38 -4.53 -1.76 5.94
CA LYS A 38 -5.29 -0.73 5.21
C LYS A 38 -5.86 -1.23 3.89
N SER A 39 -5.16 -2.13 3.19
CA SER A 39 -5.59 -2.67 1.89
C SER A 39 -6.85 -3.53 1.96
N MET A 40 -7.23 -4.03 3.13
CA MET A 40 -8.38 -4.93 3.31
C MET A 40 -9.63 -4.25 3.88
N LEU A 41 -9.53 -3.01 4.35
CA LEU A 41 -10.60 -2.34 5.09
C LEU A 41 -11.91 -2.22 4.29
N GLY A 42 -11.82 -2.05 2.97
CA GLY A 42 -12.98 -1.92 2.06
C GLY A 42 -13.44 -3.23 1.40
N TYR A 43 -12.85 -4.39 1.74
CA TYR A 43 -13.26 -5.67 1.15
C TYR A 43 -14.51 -6.23 1.82
N ASN A 44 -15.17 -7.18 1.15
CA ASN A 44 -16.28 -7.92 1.74
C ASN A 44 -15.75 -8.85 2.85
N LEU A 45 -15.85 -8.39 4.09
CA LEU A 45 -15.33 -9.09 5.25
C LEU A 45 -16.43 -9.84 6.00
N HIS A 46 -16.22 -11.12 6.25
CA HIS A 46 -17.03 -11.84 7.22
C HIS A 46 -16.91 -11.16 8.61
N PRO A 47 -17.97 -11.14 9.45
CA PRO A 47 -17.97 -10.44 10.74
C PRO A 47 -16.75 -10.73 11.63
N ARG A 48 -16.30 -12.00 11.70
CA ARG A 48 -15.09 -12.36 12.46
C ARG A 48 -13.82 -11.75 11.86
N ALA A 49 -13.70 -11.72 10.53
CA ALA A 49 -12.56 -11.10 9.86
C ALA A 49 -12.55 -9.58 10.06
N LYS A 50 -13.73 -8.94 10.00
CA LYS A 50 -13.88 -7.52 10.30
C LYS A 50 -13.44 -7.20 11.74
N GLN A 51 -13.86 -8.01 12.72
CA GLN A 51 -13.45 -7.86 14.12
C GLN A 51 -11.92 -8.01 14.28
N THR A 52 -11.32 -9.00 13.62
CA THR A 52 -9.87 -9.22 13.66
C THR A 52 -9.10 -8.04 13.07
N ILE A 53 -9.52 -7.54 11.92
CA ILE A 53 -8.86 -6.39 11.26
C ILE A 53 -9.04 -5.12 12.10
N THR A 54 -10.21 -4.89 12.69
CA THR A 54 -10.45 -3.78 13.62
C THR A 54 -9.51 -3.86 14.81
N GLY A 55 -9.34 -5.06 15.40
CA GLY A 55 -8.41 -5.28 16.51
C GLY A 55 -6.93 -5.03 16.12
N ILE A 56 -6.51 -5.47 14.94
CA ILE A 56 -5.16 -5.20 14.41
C ILE A 56 -4.94 -3.69 14.24
N ALA A 57 -5.89 -3.00 13.61
CA ALA A 57 -5.82 -1.55 13.43
C ALA A 57 -5.80 -0.82 14.77
N ALA A 58 -6.63 -1.23 15.74
CA ALA A 58 -6.66 -0.67 17.09
C ALA A 58 -5.29 -0.82 17.78
N HIS A 59 -4.65 -1.96 17.66
CA HIS A 59 -3.35 -2.22 18.27
C HIS A 59 -2.24 -1.34 17.68
N ILE A 60 -2.23 -1.17 16.36
CA ILE A 60 -1.31 -0.27 15.68
C ILE A 60 -1.53 1.18 16.15
N LEU A 61 -2.76 1.64 16.18
CA LEU A 61 -3.11 2.99 16.61
C LEU A 61 -2.79 3.23 18.09
N GLU A 62 -3.01 2.23 18.95
CA GLU A 62 -2.64 2.29 20.37
C GLU A 62 -1.11 2.39 20.54
N HIS A 63 -0.34 1.58 19.82
CA HIS A 63 1.10 1.65 19.83
C HIS A 63 1.61 3.06 19.43
N ILE A 64 1.06 3.62 18.35
CA ILE A 64 1.38 4.98 17.90
C ILE A 64 1.02 6.01 18.98
N ARG A 65 -0.20 5.92 19.54
CA ARG A 65 -0.69 6.84 20.58
C ARG A 65 0.20 6.82 21.82
N LEU A 66 0.55 5.63 22.31
CA LEU A 66 1.39 5.47 23.51
C LEU A 66 2.80 5.97 23.27
N THR A 67 3.39 5.64 22.12
CA THR A 67 4.74 6.10 21.74
C THR A 67 4.78 7.63 21.64
N ALA A 68 3.85 8.23 20.95
CA ALA A 68 3.77 9.68 20.80
C ALA A 68 3.44 10.37 22.13
N SER A 69 2.57 9.81 22.96
CA SER A 69 2.26 10.34 24.30
C SER A 69 3.49 10.34 25.21
N ALA A 70 4.29 9.28 25.15
CA ALA A 70 5.54 9.19 25.91
C ALA A 70 6.58 10.22 25.46
N GLN A 71 6.73 10.40 24.14
CA GLN A 71 7.65 11.40 23.56
C GLN A 71 7.25 12.84 23.92
N LEU A 72 5.95 13.14 23.94
CA LEU A 72 5.42 14.46 24.23
C LEU A 72 5.21 14.73 25.71
N GLY A 73 5.35 13.72 26.57
CA GLY A 73 5.15 13.81 28.03
C GLY A 73 3.70 14.13 28.43
N ARG A 74 2.73 13.90 27.56
CA ARG A 74 1.30 14.11 27.81
C ARG A 74 0.42 13.09 27.10
N PRO A 75 -0.75 12.70 27.65
CA PRO A 75 -1.65 11.80 26.98
C PRO A 75 -2.28 12.45 25.74
N LEU A 76 -2.24 11.73 24.62
CA LEU A 76 -2.93 12.16 23.39
C LEU A 76 -4.31 11.51 23.34
N ARG A 77 -5.35 12.33 23.10
CA ARG A 77 -6.76 11.90 23.08
C ARG A 77 -7.46 12.14 21.73
N ALA A 78 -6.88 12.95 20.87
CA ALA A 78 -7.40 13.23 19.54
C ALA A 78 -6.41 12.77 18.47
N ALA A 79 -6.94 12.34 17.32
CA ALA A 79 -6.15 11.97 16.16
C ALA A 79 -6.78 12.48 14.86
N LEU A 80 -5.95 12.95 13.95
CA LEU A 80 -6.30 13.19 12.57
C LEU A 80 -5.67 12.07 11.73
N LEU A 81 -6.50 11.23 11.12
CA LEU A 81 -6.07 10.08 10.34
C LEU A 81 -6.11 10.39 8.84
N GLY A 82 -5.03 10.03 8.13
CA GLY A 82 -5.01 10.05 6.68
C GLY A 82 -5.88 8.94 6.08
N ARG A 83 -6.60 9.27 5.03
CA ARG A 83 -7.37 8.30 4.24
C ARG A 83 -7.11 8.50 2.74
N PRO A 84 -7.17 7.45 1.92
CA PRO A 84 -7.20 7.65 0.47
C PRO A 84 -8.51 8.33 0.06
N VAL A 85 -8.55 8.93 -1.12
CA VAL A 85 -9.81 9.40 -1.71
C VAL A 85 -10.76 8.23 -1.87
N GLN A 86 -10.23 7.09 -2.32
CA GLN A 86 -10.98 5.85 -2.48
C GLN A 86 -10.19 4.66 -1.92
N PHE A 87 -10.76 3.97 -0.94
CA PHE A 87 -10.17 2.72 -0.44
C PHE A 87 -10.25 1.60 -1.49
N ARG A 88 -9.28 0.69 -1.45
CA ARG A 88 -9.42 -0.59 -2.15
C ARG A 88 -10.66 -1.31 -1.62
N SER A 89 -11.51 -1.78 -2.53
CA SER A 89 -12.79 -2.37 -2.17
C SER A 89 -13.17 -3.50 -3.10
N SER A 90 -13.83 -4.52 -2.56
CA SER A 90 -14.53 -5.56 -3.32
C SER A 90 -16.05 -5.36 -3.34
N ILE A 91 -16.56 -4.32 -2.65
CA ILE A 91 -17.99 -4.00 -2.51
C ILE A 91 -18.34 -2.58 -2.95
N GLY A 92 -17.50 -1.99 -3.80
CA GLY A 92 -17.73 -0.66 -4.36
C GLY A 92 -17.72 0.47 -3.32
N ALA A 93 -18.62 1.44 -3.46
CA ALA A 93 -18.69 2.62 -2.59
C ALA A 93 -18.94 2.28 -1.11
N ALA A 94 -19.69 1.24 -0.81
CA ALA A 94 -19.92 0.77 0.56
C ALA A 94 -18.62 0.36 1.28
N GLY A 95 -17.57 0.02 0.53
CA GLY A 95 -16.25 -0.27 1.08
C GLY A 95 -15.57 0.94 1.71
N ASN A 96 -15.80 2.14 1.19
CA ASN A 96 -15.28 3.37 1.82
C ASN A 96 -15.91 3.60 3.19
N ASP A 97 -17.23 3.47 3.29
CA ASP A 97 -17.94 3.65 4.56
C ASP A 97 -17.51 2.62 5.59
N GLN A 98 -17.42 1.34 5.15
CA GLN A 98 -16.92 0.27 6.02
C GLN A 98 -15.50 0.53 6.51
N ALA A 99 -14.58 0.97 5.64
CA ALA A 99 -13.20 1.25 6.01
C ALA A 99 -13.12 2.38 7.05
N LEU A 100 -13.88 3.44 6.88
CA LEU A 100 -13.95 4.55 7.85
C LEU A 100 -14.54 4.11 9.17
N ASP A 101 -15.58 3.28 9.17
CA ASP A 101 -16.20 2.75 10.41
C ASP A 101 -15.23 1.85 11.17
N ILE A 102 -14.47 0.98 10.46
CA ILE A 102 -13.43 0.16 11.07
C ILE A 102 -12.36 1.04 11.73
N LEU A 103 -11.90 2.08 11.03
CA LEU A 103 -10.87 2.98 11.56
C LEU A 103 -11.35 3.81 12.74
N ARG A 104 -12.61 4.27 12.74
CA ARG A 104 -13.20 4.96 13.90
C ARG A 104 -13.28 4.04 15.11
N GLU A 105 -13.81 2.83 14.92
CA GLU A 105 -13.91 1.83 15.98
C GLU A 105 -12.53 1.46 16.52
N ALA A 106 -11.55 1.21 15.63
CA ALA A 106 -10.18 0.90 15.99
C ALA A 106 -9.53 2.03 16.81
N ALA A 107 -9.71 3.28 16.41
CA ALA A 107 -9.17 4.42 17.13
C ALA A 107 -9.82 4.62 18.51
N THR A 108 -11.11 4.37 18.62
CA THR A 108 -11.81 4.37 19.93
C THR A 108 -11.25 3.28 20.83
N GLN A 109 -11.08 2.05 20.33
CA GLN A 109 -10.45 0.95 21.06
C GLN A 109 -9.00 1.27 21.46
N ALA A 110 -8.27 2.01 20.63
CA ALA A 110 -6.90 2.46 20.91
C ALA A 110 -6.82 3.59 21.97
N GLY A 111 -7.95 4.11 22.43
CA GLY A 111 -8.03 5.13 23.49
C GLY A 111 -8.03 6.58 23.01
N PHE A 112 -8.39 6.83 21.75
CA PHE A 112 -8.70 8.16 21.27
C PHE A 112 -10.16 8.52 21.56
N ASP A 113 -10.39 9.72 22.06
CA ASP A 113 -11.73 10.27 22.36
C ASP A 113 -12.31 10.95 21.10
N GLN A 114 -11.45 11.53 20.26
CA GLN A 114 -11.83 12.22 19.03
C GLN A 114 -10.98 11.73 17.86
N VAL A 115 -11.64 11.44 16.72
CA VAL A 115 -10.98 11.00 15.50
C VAL A 115 -11.61 11.67 14.30
N ASP A 116 -10.77 12.39 13.55
CA ASP A 116 -11.12 13.03 12.30
C ASP A 116 -10.31 12.43 11.15
N PHE A 117 -10.76 12.63 9.92
CA PHE A 117 -10.11 12.11 8.72
C PHE A 117 -9.80 13.24 7.74
N LEU A 118 -8.63 13.15 7.10
CA LEU A 118 -8.24 14.00 6.00
C LEU A 118 -7.78 13.14 4.83
N GLU A 119 -8.19 13.49 3.63
CA GLU A 119 -7.70 12.82 2.41
C GLU A 119 -6.20 13.03 2.25
N GLU A 120 -5.47 11.94 1.95
CA GLU A 120 -4.00 11.95 1.86
C GLU A 120 -3.47 12.99 0.87
N PRO A 121 -4.07 13.19 -0.33
CA PRO A 121 -3.59 14.24 -1.22
C PRO A 121 -3.88 15.67 -0.70
N ALA A 122 -4.92 15.86 0.11
CA ALA A 122 -5.17 17.13 0.80
C ALA A 122 -4.12 17.38 1.90
N ALA A 123 -3.76 16.34 2.65
CA ALA A 123 -2.65 16.44 3.61
C ALA A 123 -1.33 16.77 2.91
N ALA A 124 -1.02 16.13 1.80
CA ALA A 124 0.16 16.45 1.00
C ALA A 124 0.13 17.91 0.47
N ALA A 125 -1.06 18.42 0.12
CA ALA A 125 -1.23 19.82 -0.25
C ALA A 125 -0.92 20.79 0.91
N MET A 126 -1.31 20.46 2.14
CA MET A 126 -0.96 21.24 3.35
C MET A 126 0.55 21.30 3.55
N HIS A 127 1.24 20.17 3.36
CA HIS A 127 2.70 20.15 3.44
C HIS A 127 3.35 21.01 2.35
N TYR A 128 2.95 20.84 1.09
CA TYR A 128 3.48 21.62 -0.02
C TYR A 128 3.17 23.12 0.10
N HIS A 129 1.99 23.46 0.61
CA HIS A 129 1.62 24.85 0.94
C HIS A 129 2.61 25.49 1.92
N ALA A 130 2.95 24.81 3.00
CA ALA A 130 3.88 25.33 4.01
C ALA A 130 5.30 25.61 3.46
N GLU A 131 5.70 24.92 2.39
CA GLU A 131 6.99 25.11 1.71
C GLU A 131 6.92 26.15 0.57
N SER A 132 5.73 26.61 0.19
CA SER A 132 5.48 27.47 -0.97
C SER A 132 5.28 28.94 -0.58
N ARG A 133 6.13 29.82 -1.09
CA ARG A 133 6.07 31.27 -0.74
C ARG A 133 4.99 31.99 -1.50
N GLU A 134 4.79 31.68 -2.77
CA GLU A 134 3.87 32.40 -3.65
C GLU A 134 2.60 31.57 -3.88
N ARG A 135 1.46 32.30 -3.95
CA ARG A 135 0.16 31.68 -4.23
C ARG A 135 0.10 31.18 -5.66
N HIS A 136 -0.26 29.92 -5.85
CA HIS A 136 -0.37 29.29 -7.16
C HIS A 136 -1.30 28.07 -7.15
N GLN A 137 -1.70 27.64 -8.34
CA GLN A 137 -2.50 26.41 -8.54
C GLN A 137 -1.57 25.21 -8.64
N ALA A 138 -1.87 24.18 -7.87
CA ALA A 138 -1.11 22.95 -7.86
C ALA A 138 -1.98 21.71 -8.02
N VAL A 139 -1.47 20.71 -8.72
CA VAL A 139 -1.97 19.34 -8.68
C VAL A 139 -1.03 18.53 -7.81
N ILE A 140 -1.58 17.91 -6.78
CA ILE A 140 -0.87 17.03 -5.87
C ILE A 140 -1.13 15.60 -6.31
N VAL A 141 -0.08 14.84 -6.56
CA VAL A 141 -0.17 13.43 -6.98
C VAL A 141 0.54 12.58 -5.94
N ASP A 142 -0.23 11.78 -5.19
CA ASP A 142 0.26 10.83 -4.21
C ASP A 142 0.11 9.41 -4.75
N ILE A 143 1.25 8.75 -5.03
CA ILE A 143 1.28 7.39 -5.55
C ILE A 143 1.83 6.45 -4.49
N GLY A 144 0.91 5.78 -3.82
CA GLY A 144 1.21 4.82 -2.77
C GLY A 144 1.35 3.37 -3.25
N GLY A 145 1.44 2.46 -2.31
CA GLY A 145 1.45 1.02 -2.59
C GLY A 145 0.10 0.50 -3.07
N GLY A 146 -1.00 0.96 -2.47
CA GLY A 146 -2.35 0.46 -2.73
C GLY A 146 -3.26 1.39 -3.53
N THR A 147 -3.02 2.68 -3.49
CA THR A 147 -3.87 3.72 -4.10
C THR A 147 -3.02 4.77 -4.81
N THR A 148 -3.66 5.45 -5.76
CA THR A 148 -3.14 6.69 -6.35
C THR A 148 -4.21 7.74 -6.15
N ASP A 149 -3.83 8.81 -5.47
CA ASP A 149 -4.71 9.87 -5.03
C ASP A 149 -4.22 11.22 -5.55
N ILE A 150 -5.13 12.05 -6.03
CA ILE A 150 -4.81 13.33 -6.66
C ILE A 150 -5.69 14.42 -6.05
N ALA A 151 -5.13 15.60 -5.79
CA ALA A 151 -5.91 16.79 -5.46
C ALA A 151 -5.52 17.98 -6.33
N HIS A 152 -6.49 18.81 -6.68
CA HIS A 152 -6.28 20.15 -7.20
C HIS A 152 -6.46 21.15 -6.07
N ALA A 153 -5.47 21.98 -5.86
CA ALA A 153 -5.43 22.92 -4.75
C ALA A 153 -4.80 24.24 -5.14
N GLU A 154 -5.24 25.29 -4.48
CA GLU A 154 -4.56 26.56 -4.44
C GLU A 154 -3.71 26.62 -3.16
N VAL A 155 -2.41 26.76 -3.34
CA VAL A 155 -1.39 26.66 -2.26
C VAL A 155 -0.42 27.83 -2.29
N GLY A 156 0.36 27.98 -1.22
CA GLY A 156 1.35 29.05 -1.08
C GLY A 156 0.77 30.36 -0.54
N GLY A 157 1.66 31.27 -0.18
CA GLY A 157 1.30 32.54 0.45
C GLY A 157 0.83 32.40 1.90
N ASP A 158 0.28 33.47 2.46
CA ASP A 158 -0.11 33.55 3.87
C ASP A 158 -1.53 33.02 4.15
N ASP A 159 -2.39 32.92 3.12
CA ASP A 159 -3.75 32.44 3.26
C ASP A 159 -3.75 30.87 3.30
N ALA A 160 -4.68 30.30 4.05
CA ALA A 160 -4.83 28.85 4.13
C ALA A 160 -4.97 28.19 2.74
N PRO A 161 -4.43 26.99 2.54
CA PRO A 161 -4.59 26.26 1.28
C PRO A 161 -6.05 25.94 1.01
N ARG A 162 -6.45 25.97 -0.25
CA ARG A 162 -7.81 25.68 -0.67
C ARG A 162 -7.82 24.45 -1.57
N ILE A 163 -8.41 23.36 -1.09
CA ILE A 163 -8.62 22.15 -1.89
C ILE A 163 -9.88 22.33 -2.72
N HIS A 164 -9.75 22.27 -4.04
CA HIS A 164 -10.87 22.43 -4.97
C HIS A 164 -11.57 21.11 -5.25
N ARG A 165 -10.79 20.06 -5.50
CA ARG A 165 -11.31 18.73 -5.85
C ARG A 165 -10.24 17.66 -5.64
N ALA A 166 -10.68 16.42 -5.39
CA ALA A 166 -9.82 15.26 -5.32
C ALA A 166 -10.34 14.12 -6.20
N TRP A 167 -9.42 13.29 -6.67
CA TRP A 167 -9.67 12.07 -7.45
C TRP A 167 -8.81 10.96 -6.89
N GLY A 168 -9.22 9.71 -7.10
CA GLY A 168 -8.42 8.57 -6.68
C GLY A 168 -8.80 7.30 -7.40
N ILE A 169 -7.83 6.42 -7.54
CA ILE A 169 -8.05 5.04 -7.97
C ILE A 169 -7.43 4.07 -6.97
N ALA A 170 -8.08 2.93 -6.76
CA ALA A 170 -7.61 1.87 -5.88
C ALA A 170 -6.55 0.99 -6.58
N ARG A 171 -5.51 1.65 -7.10
CA ARG A 171 -4.36 1.07 -7.78
C ARG A 171 -3.08 1.75 -7.34
N GLY A 172 -2.01 0.97 -7.19
CA GLY A 172 -0.71 1.47 -6.75
C GLY A 172 0.43 0.51 -7.03
N GLY A 173 1.53 0.66 -6.33
CA GLY A 173 2.74 -0.13 -6.51
C GLY A 173 2.56 -1.63 -6.35
N THR A 174 1.64 -2.08 -5.50
CA THR A 174 1.35 -3.51 -5.29
C THR A 174 0.70 -4.17 -6.52
N ASP A 175 0.03 -3.41 -7.37
CA ASP A 175 -0.50 -3.93 -8.63
C ASP A 175 0.62 -4.22 -9.64
N ILE A 176 1.68 -3.41 -9.61
CA ILE A 176 2.90 -3.65 -10.40
C ILE A 176 3.65 -4.85 -9.84
N ASP A 177 3.78 -4.97 -8.51
CA ASP A 177 4.42 -6.12 -7.86
C ASP A 177 3.69 -7.42 -8.25
N LEU A 178 2.36 -7.45 -8.20
CA LEU A 178 1.57 -8.59 -8.62
C LEU A 178 1.83 -8.95 -10.08
N ALA A 179 1.79 -7.97 -10.98
CA ALA A 179 2.01 -8.19 -12.40
C ALA A 179 3.43 -8.70 -12.69
N LEU A 180 4.46 -8.13 -12.04
CA LEU A 180 5.85 -8.58 -12.16
C LEU A 180 6.02 -9.99 -11.58
N SER A 181 5.41 -10.29 -10.44
CA SER A 181 5.40 -11.63 -9.86
C SER A 181 4.82 -12.65 -10.83
N LEU A 182 3.65 -12.37 -11.39
CA LEU A 182 2.98 -13.28 -12.34
C LEU A 182 3.74 -13.48 -13.64
N SER A 183 4.45 -12.45 -14.13
CA SER A 183 5.17 -12.54 -15.41
C SER A 183 6.57 -13.14 -15.28
N SER A 184 7.32 -12.81 -14.23
CA SER A 184 8.75 -13.14 -14.13
C SER A 184 9.07 -14.20 -13.08
N TYR A 185 8.24 -14.38 -12.04
CA TYR A 185 8.50 -15.32 -10.95
C TYR A 185 7.61 -16.56 -11.02
N MET A 186 6.30 -16.40 -11.20
CA MET A 186 5.36 -17.52 -11.20
C MET A 186 5.55 -18.55 -12.32
N PRO A 187 6.18 -18.25 -13.48
CA PRO A 187 6.59 -19.30 -14.42
C PRO A 187 7.55 -20.33 -13.82
N LEU A 188 8.39 -19.95 -12.85
CA LEU A 188 9.27 -20.87 -12.13
C LEU A 188 8.51 -21.91 -11.30
N PHE A 189 7.26 -21.60 -10.95
CA PHE A 189 6.32 -22.46 -10.23
C PHE A 189 5.32 -23.16 -11.17
N GLY A 190 5.50 -23.03 -12.49
CA GLY A 190 4.69 -23.73 -13.49
C GLY A 190 3.53 -22.93 -14.07
N ARG A 191 3.43 -21.60 -13.78
CA ARG A 191 2.43 -20.75 -14.42
C ARG A 191 2.65 -20.69 -15.94
N GLY A 192 1.58 -21.03 -16.70
CA GLY A 192 1.65 -21.10 -18.17
C GLY A 192 2.30 -22.38 -18.71
N ILE A 193 2.74 -23.29 -17.84
CA ILE A 193 3.41 -24.55 -18.19
C ILE A 193 2.56 -25.75 -17.72
N THR A 194 2.10 -25.71 -16.49
CA THR A 194 1.28 -26.74 -15.85
C THR A 194 -0.21 -26.48 -16.02
N ARG A 195 -1.04 -27.44 -15.58
CA ARG A 195 -2.49 -27.30 -15.52
C ARG A 195 -3.00 -26.68 -14.21
N VAL A 196 -2.11 -26.18 -13.36
CA VAL A 196 -2.49 -25.49 -12.12
C VAL A 196 -3.30 -24.24 -12.48
N PRO A 197 -4.48 -24.05 -11.87
CA PRO A 197 -5.34 -22.89 -12.17
C PRO A 197 -4.65 -21.56 -11.92
N ALA A 198 -4.86 -20.59 -12.79
CA ALA A 198 -4.19 -19.28 -12.72
C ALA A 198 -4.41 -18.53 -11.40
N HIS A 199 -5.56 -18.73 -10.75
CA HIS A 199 -5.87 -18.07 -9.48
C HIS A 199 -4.96 -18.52 -8.34
N HIS A 200 -4.43 -19.76 -8.34
CA HIS A 200 -3.47 -20.21 -7.32
C HIS A 200 -2.21 -19.33 -7.27
N TYR A 201 -1.72 -18.91 -8.43
CA TYR A 201 -0.55 -18.01 -8.52
C TYR A 201 -0.88 -16.59 -8.06
N VAL A 202 -2.10 -16.11 -8.32
CA VAL A 202 -2.59 -14.83 -7.81
C VAL A 202 -2.74 -14.86 -6.30
N GLU A 203 -3.29 -15.94 -5.75
CA GLU A 203 -3.41 -16.17 -4.31
C GLU A 203 -2.04 -16.16 -3.63
N ALA A 204 -1.07 -16.88 -4.20
CA ALA A 204 0.31 -16.92 -3.69
C ALA A 204 0.98 -15.55 -3.70
N ALA A 205 0.79 -14.77 -4.77
CA ALA A 205 1.44 -13.48 -4.96
C ALA A 205 0.77 -12.32 -4.18
N THR A 206 -0.49 -12.47 -3.75
CA THR A 206 -1.24 -11.42 -3.05
C THR A 206 -1.10 -11.57 -1.53
N VAL A 207 0.08 -11.27 -1.00
CA VAL A 207 0.42 -11.49 0.43
C VAL A 207 -0.34 -10.58 1.39
N GLN A 208 -0.88 -9.45 0.91
CA GLN A 208 -1.68 -8.52 1.70
C GLN A 208 -3.11 -9.04 1.95
N ASP A 209 -3.57 -10.02 1.18
CA ASP A 209 -4.90 -10.62 1.31
C ASP A 209 -4.82 -11.93 2.09
N MET A 210 -5.17 -11.88 3.36
CA MET A 210 -5.12 -13.03 4.28
C MET A 210 -6.02 -14.19 3.82
N THR A 211 -7.15 -13.89 3.16
CA THR A 211 -8.05 -14.91 2.63
C THR A 211 -7.40 -15.67 1.49
N ARG A 212 -6.82 -14.97 0.52
CA ARG A 212 -6.08 -15.58 -0.60
C ARG A 212 -4.87 -16.38 -0.12
N GLN A 213 -4.12 -15.87 0.85
CA GLN A 213 -2.99 -16.60 1.44
C GLN A 213 -3.43 -17.90 2.12
N ARG A 214 -4.58 -17.90 2.77
CA ARG A 214 -5.17 -19.09 3.36
C ARG A 214 -5.61 -20.08 2.28
N GLU A 215 -6.30 -19.61 1.24
CA GLU A 215 -6.74 -20.45 0.11
C GLU A 215 -5.55 -21.11 -0.57
N PHE A 216 -4.49 -20.35 -0.86
CA PHE A 216 -3.26 -20.88 -1.44
C PHE A 216 -2.67 -22.04 -0.61
N ARG A 217 -2.63 -21.91 0.71
CA ARG A 217 -2.10 -22.96 1.61
C ARG A 217 -2.94 -24.23 1.67
N LEU A 218 -4.21 -24.18 1.28
CA LEU A 218 -5.12 -25.34 1.28
C LEU A 218 -5.00 -26.19 0.01
N HIS A 219 -4.43 -25.67 -1.07
CA HIS A 219 -4.24 -26.40 -2.32
C HIS A 219 -3.24 -27.56 -2.15
N LYS A 220 -3.40 -28.60 -2.97
CA LYS A 220 -2.52 -29.77 -3.01
C LYS A 220 -1.83 -29.84 -4.36
N TYR A 221 -0.52 -30.06 -4.34
CA TYR A 221 0.33 -30.05 -5.54
C TYR A 221 1.07 -31.37 -5.77
N ASP A 222 0.72 -32.44 -5.05
CA ASP A 222 1.33 -33.77 -5.19
C ASP A 222 1.15 -34.38 -6.59
N HIS A 223 0.14 -33.89 -7.31
CA HIS A 223 -0.20 -34.33 -8.68
C HIS A 223 0.46 -33.48 -9.77
N VAL A 224 1.21 -32.47 -9.39
CA VAL A 224 1.90 -31.57 -10.33
C VAL A 224 3.31 -32.06 -10.55
N ASP A 225 3.70 -32.16 -11.83
CA ASP A 225 5.01 -32.66 -12.23
C ASP A 225 6.17 -31.85 -11.60
N ALA A 226 7.25 -32.57 -11.29
CA ALA A 226 8.49 -31.93 -10.86
C ALA A 226 9.08 -31.09 -12.00
N PRO A 227 9.75 -29.97 -11.70
CA PRO A 227 10.04 -29.43 -10.37
C PRO A 227 8.94 -28.51 -9.82
N TRP A 228 7.87 -28.25 -10.57
CA TRP A 228 6.87 -27.23 -10.26
C TRP A 228 6.02 -27.57 -9.04
N GLY A 229 5.60 -28.84 -8.89
CA GLY A 229 4.85 -29.30 -7.72
C GLY A 229 5.65 -29.11 -6.43
N GLU A 230 6.91 -29.52 -6.43
CA GLU A 230 7.82 -29.34 -5.29
C GLU A 230 8.05 -27.89 -4.94
N ARG A 231 8.21 -27.01 -5.95
CA ARG A 231 8.38 -25.57 -5.75
C ARG A 231 7.13 -24.89 -5.21
N LEU A 232 5.94 -25.32 -5.67
CA LEU A 232 4.66 -24.82 -5.13
C LEU A 232 4.48 -25.25 -3.68
N GLN A 233 4.83 -26.49 -3.32
CA GLN A 233 4.82 -26.95 -1.94
C GLN A 233 5.79 -26.14 -1.07
N ALA A 234 7.02 -25.92 -1.54
CA ALA A 234 7.98 -25.09 -0.85
C ALA A 234 7.49 -23.63 -0.68
N LEU A 235 6.76 -23.09 -1.67
CA LEU A 235 6.16 -21.76 -1.57
C LEU A 235 5.04 -21.69 -0.50
N GLN A 236 4.38 -22.83 -0.20
CA GLN A 236 3.37 -22.91 0.87
C GLN A 236 3.97 -22.95 2.27
N ASP A 237 5.27 -23.20 2.41
CA ASP A 237 5.96 -23.17 3.70
C ASP A 237 5.87 -21.78 4.33
N THR A 238 5.86 -21.77 5.65
CA THR A 238 5.67 -20.55 6.44
C THR A 238 6.68 -19.46 6.02
N GLY A 239 6.15 -18.29 5.68
CA GLY A 239 6.94 -17.12 5.31
C GLY A 239 7.40 -17.06 3.85
N ASN A 240 7.34 -18.13 3.08
CA ASN A 240 7.93 -18.14 1.74
C ASN A 240 7.18 -17.28 0.73
N THR A 241 5.86 -17.15 0.81
CA THR A 241 5.11 -16.18 -0.01
C THR A 241 5.52 -14.74 0.29
N ALA A 242 5.72 -14.41 1.57
CA ALA A 242 6.18 -13.08 1.98
C ALA A 242 7.63 -12.80 1.55
N ARG A 243 8.52 -13.80 1.60
CA ARG A 243 9.89 -13.69 1.08
C ARG A 243 9.88 -13.42 -0.42
N LEU A 244 9.10 -14.19 -1.17
CA LEU A 244 8.97 -14.01 -2.61
C LEU A 244 8.44 -12.61 -2.96
N TYR A 245 7.43 -12.13 -2.23
CA TYR A 245 6.91 -10.78 -2.41
C TYR A 245 8.00 -9.70 -2.20
N ARG A 246 8.83 -9.83 -1.15
CA ARG A 246 9.97 -8.93 -0.92
C ARG A 246 10.99 -8.96 -2.04
N ASP A 247 11.27 -10.14 -2.61
CA ASP A 247 12.20 -10.26 -3.74
C ASP A 247 11.63 -9.59 -4.98
N VAL A 248 10.32 -9.74 -5.25
CA VAL A 248 9.62 -9.03 -6.33
C VAL A 248 9.67 -7.51 -6.13
N GLU A 249 9.39 -7.02 -4.93
CA GLU A 249 9.45 -5.59 -4.60
C GLU A 249 10.87 -5.03 -4.77
N ARG A 250 11.89 -5.75 -4.30
CA ARG A 250 13.29 -5.39 -4.52
C ARG A 250 13.66 -5.34 -6.00
N ALA A 251 13.20 -6.31 -6.79
CA ALA A 251 13.40 -6.32 -8.23
C ALA A 251 12.76 -5.11 -8.90
N LYS A 252 11.49 -4.78 -8.56
CA LYS A 252 10.80 -3.58 -9.04
C LYS A 252 11.60 -2.31 -8.76
N ILE A 253 12.13 -2.18 -7.54
CA ILE A 253 12.94 -1.02 -7.14
C ILE A 253 14.27 -0.99 -7.91
N ALA A 254 14.98 -2.11 -7.98
CA ALA A 254 16.25 -2.21 -8.68
C ALA A 254 16.13 -1.91 -10.18
N LEU A 255 15.08 -2.40 -10.82
CA LEU A 255 14.80 -2.20 -12.24
C LEU A 255 14.38 -0.76 -12.59
N SER A 256 14.16 0.09 -11.60
CA SER A 256 14.01 1.55 -11.83
C SER A 256 15.32 2.23 -12.22
N ALA A 257 16.48 1.59 -11.96
CA ALA A 257 17.81 2.11 -12.22
C ALA A 257 18.73 1.14 -13.01
N ALA A 258 18.35 -0.13 -13.13
CA ALA A 258 19.10 -1.18 -13.82
C ALA A 258 18.28 -1.83 -14.93
N SER A 259 18.94 -2.36 -15.97
CA SER A 259 18.28 -3.07 -17.06
C SER A 259 17.85 -4.49 -16.69
N GLU A 260 18.54 -5.10 -15.73
CA GLU A 260 18.32 -6.48 -15.31
C GLU A 260 18.46 -6.61 -13.80
N HIS A 261 17.74 -7.58 -13.22
CA HIS A 261 17.84 -7.96 -11.82
C HIS A 261 17.68 -9.47 -11.67
N ARG A 262 18.52 -10.08 -10.83
CA ARG A 262 18.43 -11.49 -10.46
C ARG A 262 18.14 -11.63 -8.98
N SER A 263 17.06 -12.33 -8.68
CA SER A 263 16.70 -12.73 -7.31
C SER A 263 17.10 -14.18 -7.06
N THR A 264 17.75 -14.44 -5.93
CA THR A 264 18.08 -15.79 -5.48
C THR A 264 16.93 -16.35 -4.64
N LEU A 265 16.42 -17.52 -5.03
CA LEU A 265 15.25 -18.16 -4.41
C LEU A 265 15.64 -19.50 -3.75
N ASP A 266 16.78 -19.56 -3.07
CA ASP A 266 17.30 -20.78 -2.44
C ASP A 266 16.37 -21.36 -1.35
N TYR A 267 15.50 -20.53 -0.78
CA TYR A 267 14.46 -20.94 0.16
C TYR A 267 13.31 -21.74 -0.51
N ILE A 268 13.24 -21.74 -1.84
CA ILE A 268 12.31 -22.54 -2.64
C ILE A 268 12.99 -23.81 -3.16
N ALA A 269 14.14 -23.62 -3.81
CA ALA A 269 14.93 -24.73 -4.32
C ALA A 269 16.39 -24.29 -4.49
N ARG A 270 17.31 -25.20 -4.26
CA ARG A 270 18.75 -24.92 -4.39
C ARG A 270 19.08 -24.37 -5.77
N ASP A 271 19.90 -23.31 -5.79
CA ASP A 271 20.37 -22.64 -7.00
C ASP A 271 19.22 -22.08 -7.90
N LEU A 272 18.01 -21.92 -7.36
CA LEU A 272 16.90 -21.33 -8.11
C LEU A 272 17.05 -19.80 -8.15
N HIS A 273 16.94 -19.24 -9.36
CA HIS A 273 16.97 -17.80 -9.58
C HIS A 273 15.76 -17.35 -10.39
N ALA A 274 15.30 -16.12 -10.12
CA ALA A 274 14.36 -15.41 -10.96
C ALA A 274 15.08 -14.24 -11.64
N ASP A 275 15.12 -14.26 -12.97
CA ASP A 275 15.64 -13.15 -13.77
C ASP A 275 14.48 -12.25 -14.19
N SER A 276 14.66 -10.95 -14.02
CA SER A 276 13.73 -9.91 -14.44
C SER A 276 14.45 -8.78 -15.14
N SER A 277 13.76 -8.08 -16.02
CA SER A 277 14.31 -7.01 -16.84
C SER A 277 13.46 -5.73 -16.74
N ALA A 278 14.08 -4.59 -17.07
CA ALA A 278 13.37 -3.32 -17.18
C ALA A 278 12.25 -3.37 -18.22
N ASP A 279 12.43 -4.07 -19.34
CA ASP A 279 11.39 -4.29 -20.33
C ASP A 279 10.24 -5.16 -19.78
N GLY A 280 10.57 -6.20 -19.01
CA GLY A 280 9.60 -7.03 -18.32
C GLY A 280 8.80 -6.23 -17.27
N LEU A 281 9.46 -5.36 -16.52
CA LEU A 281 8.79 -4.44 -15.58
C LEU A 281 7.89 -3.45 -16.32
N ALA A 282 8.34 -2.86 -17.42
CA ALA A 282 7.53 -1.95 -18.23
C ALA A 282 6.28 -2.65 -18.80
N ALA A 283 6.42 -3.88 -19.27
CA ALA A 283 5.30 -4.70 -19.71
C ALA A 283 4.33 -5.01 -18.56
N ALA A 284 4.83 -5.39 -17.39
CA ALA A 284 4.02 -5.63 -16.19
C ALA A 284 3.27 -4.37 -15.72
N ALA A 285 3.94 -3.22 -15.75
CA ALA A 285 3.38 -1.95 -15.33
C ALA A 285 2.41 -1.33 -16.34
N HIS A 286 2.36 -1.82 -17.59
CA HIS A 286 1.61 -1.19 -18.69
C HIS A 286 0.14 -0.91 -18.33
N GLY A 287 -0.59 -1.91 -17.85
CA GLY A 287 -2.00 -1.76 -17.51
C GLY A 287 -2.26 -0.75 -16.39
N TYR A 288 -1.38 -0.68 -15.41
CA TYR A 288 -1.43 0.33 -14.37
C TYR A 288 -1.13 1.73 -14.92
N LEU A 289 -0.09 1.86 -15.76
CA LEU A 289 0.29 3.14 -16.36
C LEU A 289 -0.79 3.71 -17.26
N GLU A 290 -1.51 2.88 -18.01
CA GLU A 290 -2.67 3.34 -18.81
C GLU A 290 -3.76 3.93 -17.92
N GLN A 291 -4.10 3.27 -16.81
CA GLN A 291 -5.08 3.79 -15.85
C GLN A 291 -4.63 5.12 -15.21
N ILE A 292 -3.34 5.25 -14.90
CA ILE A 292 -2.77 6.52 -14.40
C ILE A 292 -2.87 7.61 -15.45
N ARG A 293 -2.53 7.33 -16.71
CA ARG A 293 -2.65 8.31 -17.82
C ARG A 293 -4.10 8.76 -18.03
N GLU A 294 -5.04 7.84 -17.98
CA GLU A 294 -6.47 8.15 -18.07
C GLU A 294 -6.92 9.06 -16.92
N LEU A 295 -6.51 8.72 -15.68
CA LEU A 295 -6.83 9.53 -14.51
C LEU A 295 -6.22 10.95 -14.61
N LEU A 296 -4.96 11.06 -14.99
CA LEU A 296 -4.29 12.35 -15.15
C LEU A 296 -4.92 13.19 -16.28
N ALA A 297 -5.32 12.56 -17.38
CA ALA A 297 -6.02 13.24 -18.47
C ALA A 297 -7.40 13.76 -18.01
N GLN A 298 -8.12 12.96 -17.21
CA GLN A 298 -9.39 13.40 -16.60
C GLN A 298 -9.17 14.60 -15.67
N VAL A 299 -8.16 14.56 -14.81
CA VAL A 299 -7.80 15.66 -13.91
C VAL A 299 -7.52 16.93 -14.72
N ARG A 300 -6.66 16.83 -15.74
CA ARG A 300 -6.32 17.96 -16.60
C ARG A 300 -7.55 18.57 -17.30
N SER A 301 -8.44 17.73 -17.79
CA SER A 301 -9.71 18.15 -18.38
C SER A 301 -10.61 18.86 -17.37
N ASP A 302 -10.74 18.31 -16.18
CA ASP A 302 -11.62 18.84 -15.13
C ASP A 302 -11.14 20.20 -14.59
N ILE A 303 -9.82 20.44 -14.54
CA ILE A 303 -9.25 21.72 -14.10
C ILE A 303 -9.08 22.73 -15.24
N GLY A 304 -9.33 22.34 -16.49
CA GLY A 304 -9.32 23.23 -17.65
C GLY A 304 -7.93 23.53 -18.22
N GLY A 305 -6.91 22.69 -17.95
CA GLY A 305 -5.56 22.85 -18.49
C GLY A 305 -4.45 22.42 -17.54
N ASP A 306 -3.26 22.98 -17.71
CA ASP A 306 -2.12 22.71 -16.83
C ASP A 306 -2.18 23.57 -15.57
N PRO A 307 -1.88 23.05 -14.38
CA PRO A 307 -1.66 23.85 -13.19
C PRO A 307 -0.30 24.54 -13.27
N ASP A 308 -0.03 25.48 -12.36
CA ASP A 308 1.29 26.12 -12.26
C ASP A 308 2.38 25.12 -11.83
N ALA A 309 2.01 24.17 -10.95
CA ALA A 309 2.91 23.15 -10.46
C ALA A 309 2.21 21.80 -10.27
N VAL A 310 2.97 20.72 -10.43
CA VAL A 310 2.58 19.37 -10.02
C VAL A 310 3.53 18.90 -8.92
N PHE A 311 2.98 18.64 -7.74
CA PHE A 311 3.71 18.10 -6.60
C PHE A 311 3.52 16.59 -6.55
N LEU A 312 4.61 15.83 -6.72
CA LEU A 312 4.61 14.37 -6.77
C LEU A 312 5.20 13.80 -5.47
N THR A 313 4.44 12.97 -4.78
CA THR A 313 4.81 12.32 -3.52
C THR A 313 4.36 10.86 -3.49
N GLY A 314 4.55 10.19 -2.35
CA GLY A 314 4.25 8.77 -2.18
C GLY A 314 5.42 7.85 -2.53
N GLY A 315 5.38 6.61 -2.04
CA GLY A 315 6.49 5.66 -2.18
C GLY A 315 6.88 5.36 -3.63
N MET A 316 5.92 5.40 -4.55
CA MET A 316 6.15 5.16 -5.98
C MET A 316 6.62 6.40 -6.76
N SER A 317 6.66 7.57 -6.13
CA SER A 317 7.10 8.82 -6.79
C SER A 317 8.54 8.81 -7.28
N ARG A 318 9.36 7.87 -6.80
CA ARG A 318 10.76 7.67 -7.25
C ARG A 318 10.87 6.93 -8.57
N ALA A 319 9.84 6.21 -9.01
CA ALA A 319 9.87 5.44 -10.25
C ALA A 319 9.90 6.36 -11.48
N GLY A 320 10.94 6.25 -12.29
CA GLY A 320 11.17 7.11 -13.45
C GLY A 320 10.02 7.09 -14.45
N TYR A 321 9.45 5.92 -14.71
CA TYR A 321 8.32 5.76 -15.62
C TYR A 321 7.05 6.48 -15.14
N LEU A 322 6.82 6.55 -13.81
CA LEU A 322 5.70 7.32 -13.24
C LEU A 322 5.94 8.83 -13.32
N ARG A 323 7.16 9.28 -12.99
CA ARG A 323 7.52 10.69 -13.17
C ARG A 323 7.32 11.15 -14.61
N GLN A 324 7.72 10.34 -15.58
CA GLN A 324 7.53 10.63 -16.99
C GLN A 324 6.05 10.69 -17.38
N ALA A 325 5.23 9.75 -16.88
CA ALA A 325 3.79 9.75 -17.15
C ALA A 325 3.10 11.00 -16.60
N VAL A 326 3.46 11.41 -15.37
CA VAL A 326 2.91 12.63 -14.73
C VAL A 326 3.37 13.89 -15.47
N ALA A 327 4.66 13.99 -15.80
CA ALA A 327 5.20 15.13 -16.54
C ALA A 327 4.59 15.26 -17.94
N ALA A 328 4.37 14.14 -18.62
CA ALA A 328 3.73 14.13 -19.95
C ALA A 328 2.26 14.56 -19.89
N ALA A 329 1.55 14.29 -18.80
CA ALA A 329 0.17 14.68 -18.61
C ALA A 329 0.00 16.20 -18.42
N PHE A 330 1.01 16.89 -17.84
CA PHE A 330 0.99 18.33 -17.53
C PHE A 330 2.24 19.03 -18.09
N PRO A 331 2.39 19.13 -19.42
CA PRO A 331 3.62 19.63 -20.04
C PRO A 331 3.93 21.09 -19.74
N GLY A 332 2.95 21.90 -19.38
CA GLY A 332 3.11 23.31 -19.00
C GLY A 332 3.38 23.53 -17.51
N ALA A 333 3.29 22.50 -16.69
CA ALA A 333 3.44 22.64 -15.25
C ALA A 333 4.89 22.42 -14.79
N ARG A 334 5.28 23.13 -13.72
CA ARG A 334 6.55 22.87 -13.03
C ARG A 334 6.42 21.61 -12.17
N MET A 335 7.32 20.63 -12.39
CA MET A 335 7.37 19.41 -11.57
C MET A 335 8.12 19.68 -10.26
N VAL A 336 7.48 19.36 -9.14
CA VAL A 336 8.05 19.42 -7.79
C VAL A 336 7.99 18.04 -7.16
N HIS A 337 9.11 17.59 -6.62
CA HIS A 337 9.21 16.28 -5.98
C HIS A 337 9.23 16.46 -4.46
N GLY A 338 8.24 15.87 -3.79
CA GLY A 338 8.14 15.85 -2.33
C GLY A 338 8.93 14.70 -1.72
N GLU A 339 9.04 14.70 -0.39
CA GLU A 339 9.55 13.57 0.36
C GLU A 339 8.55 12.39 0.26
N PRO A 340 8.96 11.24 -0.27
CA PRO A 340 8.03 10.14 -0.58
C PRO A 340 7.30 9.56 0.63
N SER A 341 7.93 9.61 1.82
CA SER A 341 7.44 8.90 3.00
C SER A 341 6.78 9.80 4.04
N LEU A 342 7.12 11.08 4.08
CA LEU A 342 6.73 11.98 5.16
C LEU A 342 5.75 13.10 4.77
N GLY A 343 5.56 13.36 3.48
CA GLY A 343 4.74 14.50 3.01
C GLY A 343 3.30 14.47 3.53
N VAL A 344 2.66 13.31 3.50
CA VAL A 344 1.29 13.13 4.03
C VAL A 344 1.26 13.31 5.55
N VAL A 345 2.17 12.66 6.28
CA VAL A 345 2.22 12.74 7.75
C VAL A 345 2.51 14.16 8.23
N GLN A 346 3.42 14.88 7.59
CA GLN A 346 3.71 16.27 7.90
C GLN A 346 2.51 17.16 7.62
N GLY A 347 1.82 16.95 6.51
CA GLY A 347 0.59 17.66 6.18
C GLY A 347 -0.55 17.39 7.16
N LEU A 348 -0.70 16.17 7.63
CA LEU A 348 -1.65 15.82 8.70
C LEU A 348 -1.33 16.56 9.99
N ALA A 349 -0.05 16.62 10.37
CA ALA A 349 0.37 17.36 11.56
C ALA A 349 0.07 18.85 11.46
N LEU A 350 0.34 19.47 10.30
CA LEU A 350 0.01 20.88 10.05
C LEU A 350 -1.51 21.13 10.09
N ALA A 351 -2.30 20.25 9.48
CA ALA A 351 -3.76 20.34 9.50
C ALA A 351 -4.34 20.18 10.92
N ALA A 352 -3.82 19.26 11.71
CA ALA A 352 -4.23 19.07 13.10
C ALA A 352 -3.92 20.29 13.95
N ALA A 353 -2.72 20.90 13.79
CA ALA A 353 -2.31 22.10 14.52
C ALA A 353 -3.14 23.35 14.17
N SER A 354 -3.78 23.37 13.01
CA SER A 354 -4.65 24.50 12.60
C SER A 354 -6.09 24.41 13.13
N GLN A 355 -6.45 23.29 13.77
CA GLN A 355 -7.78 23.06 14.37
C GLN A 355 -7.83 23.43 15.86
N ASP A 356 -6.68 23.61 16.51
CA ASP A 356 -6.52 24.12 17.88
C ASP A 356 -6.53 25.66 17.89
#